data_14d7b17af1186ee8e412cd9b4a6f6f72
#
_entry.id   14d7b17af1186ee8e412cd9b4a6f6f72
#
_cell.length_a   1.000
_cell.length_b   1.000
_cell.length_c   1.000
_cell.angle_alpha   90.00
_cell.angle_beta   90.00
_cell.angle_gamma   90.00
#
_symmetry.space_group_name_H-M   'P 1'
#
loop_
_entity.id
_entity.type
_entity.pdbx_description
1 polymer ?
#
loop_
_entity_poly.entity_id
_entity_poly.type
_entity_poly.pdbx_seq_one_letter_code
_entity_poly.pdbx_strand_id
1 'polypeptide(L)'
;MGVTQTPKFQVLXXXXXMTLQCAQDMNHEYMSWYRQDPGMGLRLIHYSVGAGITDQGEVPNGYNVSRSTTEDFPLRLXXXXPSQTSVYFCASSYVGNTGELFFGEGSRLTVLEDLKNVFPPEVAVFEPSEAEISHTQKATLVCLATGFYPDHVELSWWVNGKEVHSGVCTDPQPLKEQPALNDSRYALSSRLRVSATFWQDPRNHFRCQVQFYGLSENDEWTQDRAKPVTQIVSAEAWGRAD
;
A
#
# COMPACT_ATOMS: atom_id res chain seq x y z
N MET A 1 12.14 8.37 15.51
CA MET A 1 12.70 7.20 16.17
C MET A 1 11.76 6.02 15.98
N GLY A 2 12.28 4.93 15.44
CA GLY A 2 11.48 3.77 15.14
C GLY A 2 12.14 2.94 14.10
N VAL A 3 11.35 2.03 13.50
CA VAL A 3 11.83 1.15 12.47
C VAL A 3 11.33 1.67 11.12
N THR A 4 12.26 1.91 10.22
CA THR A 4 11.97 2.41 8.87
C THR A 4 12.23 1.28 7.87
N GLN A 5 11.22 0.95 7.07
CA GLN A 5 11.44 -0.02 6.00
C GLN A 5 10.95 0.53 4.67
N THR A 6 11.65 0.18 3.61
CA THR A 6 11.35 0.62 2.26
C THR A 6 11.58 -0.52 1.29
N PRO A 7 10.88 -0.53 0.17
CA PRO A 7 9.80 0.37 -0.23
C PRO A 7 8.49 -0.02 0.45
N LYS A 8 7.50 0.86 0.35
CA LYS A 8 6.18 0.55 0.89
C LYS A 8 5.42 -0.41 -0.02
N PHE A 9 5.57 -0.24 -1.33
CA PHE A 9 4.93 -1.09 -2.34
C PHE A 9 5.92 -1.39 -3.45
N GLN A 10 5.84 -2.62 -4.00
CA GLN A 10 6.71 -2.98 -5.13
C GLN A 10 6.05 -4.05 -5.99
N VAL A 11 6.08 -3.85 -7.30
CA VAL A 11 5.62 -4.84 -8.28
C VAL A 11 6.84 -5.34 -9.03
N LEU A 12 6.97 -6.65 -9.13
CA LEU A 12 8.13 -7.25 -9.79
C LEU A 12 7.68 -8.33 -10.74
N UNK A 13 8.48 -8.56 -11.61
CA UNK A 13 8.31 -9.66 -12.54
C UNK A 13 9.10 -10.83 -11.98
N UNK A 14 8.78 -12.02 -12.34
CA UNK A 14 9.40 -13.19 -11.89
C UNK A 14 10.85 -13.18 -12.29
N UNK A 15 11.62 -13.81 -11.64
CA UNK A 15 12.98 -14.05 -11.85
C UNK A 15 13.87 -12.85 -11.67
N UNK A 16 13.29 -11.77 -11.12
CA UNK A 16 14.02 -10.58 -10.80
C UNK A 16 14.59 -10.68 -9.37
N UNK A 17 15.31 -9.67 -9.04
CA UNK A 17 15.84 -9.66 -7.70
C UNK A 17 15.48 -8.39 -7.02
N MET A 18 15.36 -8.36 -5.69
CA MET A 18 15.07 -7.09 -4.99
C MET A 18 15.50 -7.21 -3.54
N THR A 19 15.74 -6.05 -2.91
CA THR A 19 16.09 -5.98 -1.51
C THR A 19 15.12 -5.05 -0.79
N LEU A 20 14.55 -5.55 0.31
CA LEU A 20 13.77 -4.71 1.20
C LEU A 20 14.73 -4.17 2.27
N GLN A 21 14.67 -2.86 2.49
CA GLN A 21 15.54 -2.22 3.46
C GLN A 21 14.84 -2.07 4.79
N CYS A 22 15.60 -2.21 5.85
CA CYS A 22 15.10 -1.98 7.20
C CYS A 22 16.20 -1.31 8.00
N ALA A 23 15.83 -0.27 8.72
CA ALA A 23 16.79 0.47 9.54
C ALA A 23 16.13 0.91 10.84
N GLN A 24 16.93 0.92 11.90
CA GLN A 24 16.48 1.47 13.17
C GLN A 24 17.65 2.18 13.83
N ASP A 25 17.34 3.21 14.58
CA ASP A 25 18.35 4.01 15.27
C ASP A 25 18.16 3.98 16.78
N MET A 26 17.56 2.91 17.28
CA MET A 26 17.31 2.76 18.71
C MET A 26 18.36 1.90 19.41
N ASN A 27 19.41 1.55 18.69
CA ASN A 27 20.49 0.70 19.20
C ASN A 27 19.97 -0.67 19.64
N HIS A 28 18.98 -1.18 18.91
CA HIS A 28 18.43 -2.51 19.19
C HIS A 28 19.34 -3.57 18.58
N GLU A 29 19.71 -4.56 19.36
CA GLU A 29 20.54 -5.63 18.85
C GLU A 29 19.75 -6.68 18.09
N TYR A 30 18.49 -6.91 18.46
CA TYR A 30 17.70 -7.94 17.81
C TYR A 30 16.90 -7.34 16.67
N MET A 31 16.98 -7.95 15.49
CA MET A 31 16.17 -7.56 14.35
C MET A 31 15.64 -8.81 13.66
N SER A 32 14.46 -8.68 13.05
CA SER A 32 13.81 -9.84 12.44
C SER A 32 12.95 -9.40 11.27
N TRP A 33 12.74 -10.34 10.34
CA TRP A 33 11.85 -10.16 9.21
C TRP A 33 10.75 -11.20 9.23
N TYR A 34 9.54 -10.76 8.96
CA TYR A 34 8.34 -11.60 8.90
C TYR A 34 7.61 -11.41 7.59
N ARG A 35 6.81 -12.40 7.21
CA ARG A 35 5.83 -12.22 6.16
C ARG A 35 4.45 -12.52 6.73
N GLN A 36 3.45 -11.79 6.22
CA GLN A 36 2.08 -11.96 6.67
C GLN A 36 1.21 -12.31 5.47
N ASP A 37 0.51 -13.42 5.56
CA ASP A 37 -0.34 -13.91 4.49
C ASP A 37 -1.70 -14.28 5.07
N PRO A 38 -2.76 -14.19 4.25
CA PRO A 38 -4.11 -14.48 4.78
C PRO A 38 -4.18 -15.86 5.41
N GLY A 39 -4.71 -15.90 6.63
CA GLY A 39 -4.92 -17.14 7.33
C GLY A 39 -3.71 -17.76 7.97
N MET A 40 -2.54 -17.10 7.90
CA MET A 40 -1.32 -17.70 8.42
C MET A 40 -0.62 -16.86 9.49
N GLY A 41 -1.10 -15.64 9.74
CA GLY A 41 -0.44 -14.78 10.69
C GLY A 41 0.95 -14.38 10.25
N LEU A 42 1.77 -13.97 11.19
CA LEU A 42 3.15 -13.59 10.93
C LEU A 42 4.03 -14.83 11.01
N ARG A 43 4.88 -15.01 10.00
CA ARG A 43 5.84 -16.11 9.99
C ARG A 43 7.23 -15.55 9.88
N LEU A 44 8.12 -15.99 10.76
CA LEU A 44 9.48 -15.49 10.84
C LEU A 44 10.32 -16.02 9.68
N ILE A 45 11.00 -15.13 8.98
CA ILE A 45 11.84 -15.50 7.84
C ILE A 45 13.28 -15.72 8.30
N HIS A 46 13.89 -14.65 8.81
CA HIS A 46 15.25 -14.68 9.34
C HIS A 46 15.33 -13.69 10.50
N TYR A 47 16.32 -13.89 11.35
CA TYR A 47 16.54 -12.94 12.43
C TYR A 47 18.03 -12.81 12.73
N SER A 48 18.35 -11.82 13.55
CA SER A 48 19.72 -11.50 13.94
C SER A 48 19.72 -11.03 15.38
N VAL A 49 20.61 -11.59 16.19
CA VAL A 49 20.75 -11.18 17.59
C VAL A 49 21.84 -10.15 17.77
N GLY A 50 22.51 -9.76 16.71
CA GLY A 50 23.54 -8.74 16.79
C GLY A 50 24.30 -8.65 15.49
N ALA A 51 25.09 -7.58 15.35
CA ALA A 51 25.85 -7.38 14.13
C ALA A 51 26.76 -8.58 13.87
N GLY A 52 26.81 -8.99 12.62
CA GLY A 52 27.63 -10.10 12.19
C GLY A 52 27.01 -11.47 12.36
N ILE A 53 25.79 -11.57 12.88
CA ILE A 53 25.16 -12.86 13.16
C ILE A 53 23.77 -12.88 12.54
N THR A 54 23.47 -13.93 11.79
CA THR A 54 22.10 -14.13 11.27
C THR A 54 21.72 -15.59 11.44
N ASP A 55 20.43 -15.85 11.59
CA ASP A 55 19.89 -17.17 11.74
C ASP A 55 18.58 -17.32 10.98
N GLN A 56 18.27 -18.55 10.60
CA GLN A 56 17.05 -18.85 9.87
C GLN A 56 15.85 -18.92 10.82
N GLY A 57 14.72 -18.45 10.34
CA GLY A 57 13.47 -18.61 11.05
C GLY A 57 12.66 -19.78 10.54
N GLU A 58 11.33 -19.59 10.51
CA GLU A 58 10.41 -20.64 10.14
C GLU A 58 10.37 -20.87 8.63
N VAL A 59 10.40 -19.79 7.84
CA VAL A 59 10.22 -19.90 6.39
C VAL A 59 11.36 -19.18 5.66
N PRO A 60 12.59 -19.68 5.78
CA PRO A 60 13.75 -18.93 5.27
C PRO A 60 14.03 -19.11 3.78
N ASN A 61 13.44 -20.10 3.13
CA ASN A 61 13.82 -20.44 1.75
C ASN A 61 13.41 -19.35 0.79
N GLY A 62 14.34 -18.95 -0.06
CA GLY A 62 14.09 -17.88 -1.03
C GLY A 62 14.51 -16.51 -0.55
N TYR A 63 15.00 -16.42 0.68
CA TYR A 63 15.37 -15.14 1.29
C TYR A 63 16.77 -15.19 1.87
N ASN A 64 17.48 -14.09 1.79
CA ASN A 64 18.76 -13.93 2.44
C ASN A 64 18.76 -12.63 3.23
N VAL A 65 19.53 -12.60 4.30
CA VAL A 65 19.69 -11.41 5.11
C VAL A 65 21.18 -11.19 5.38
N SER A 66 21.51 -9.98 5.77
CA SER A 66 22.83 -9.66 6.27
C SER A 66 22.68 -8.68 7.43
N ARG A 67 23.62 -8.73 8.35
CA ARG A 67 23.61 -7.80 9.49
C ARG A 67 25.02 -7.25 9.65
N SER A 68 25.38 -6.36 8.73
CA SER A 68 26.72 -5.78 8.75
C SER A 68 26.86 -4.74 9.83
N THR A 69 25.79 -4.06 10.16
CA THR A 69 25.79 -3.06 11.22
C THR A 69 24.63 -3.32 12.14
N THR A 70 24.64 -2.65 13.28
CA THR A 70 23.52 -2.76 14.21
C THR A 70 22.25 -2.16 13.63
N GLU A 71 22.36 -1.11 12.82
CA GLU A 71 21.22 -0.34 12.36
C GLU A 71 20.44 -1.00 11.23
N ASP A 72 21.13 -1.73 10.35
CA ASP A 72 20.53 -2.15 9.07
C ASP A 72 20.40 -3.66 8.99
N PHE A 73 19.24 -4.10 8.48
CA PHE A 73 18.98 -5.54 8.33
C PHE A 73 18.19 -5.74 7.04
N PRO A 74 18.88 -5.67 5.89
CA PRO A 74 18.19 -5.84 4.61
C PRO A 74 17.74 -7.29 4.38
N LEU A 75 16.60 -7.45 3.71
CA LEU A 75 16.07 -8.75 3.30
C LEU A 75 16.16 -8.82 1.78
N ARG A 76 16.90 -9.81 1.26
CA ARG A 76 17.10 -9.97 -0.17
C ARG A 76 16.26 -11.14 -0.66
N LEU A 77 15.52 -10.85 -1.73
CA LEU A 77 14.79 -11.90 -2.42
C LEU A 77 15.55 -12.21 -3.70
N UNK A 78 16.01 -13.30 -3.71
CA UNK A 78 16.82 -13.65 -4.87
C UNK A 78 15.92 -14.30 -5.86
N UNK A 79 15.55 -14.51 -6.63
CA UNK A 79 14.84 -15.06 -7.70
C UNK A 79 13.37 -15.09 -7.35
N UNK A 80 12.81 -14.08 -7.61
CA UNK A 80 11.49 -13.93 -7.14
C UNK A 80 10.57 -14.83 -7.89
N UNK A 81 9.77 -15.47 -7.14
CA UNK A 81 8.66 -16.29 -7.50
C UNK A 81 7.45 -15.58 -7.00
N PRO A 82 6.18 -16.04 -7.72
CA PRO A 82 4.91 -15.48 -7.23
C PRO A 82 4.53 -15.88 -5.81
N SER A 83 5.04 -16.98 -5.37
CA SER A 83 4.78 -17.40 -3.98
C SER A 83 5.35 -16.42 -2.96
N GLN A 84 6.21 -15.52 -3.38
CA GLN A 84 6.75 -14.52 -2.48
C GLN A 84 5.92 -13.23 -2.43
N THR A 85 4.82 -13.20 -3.13
CA THR A 85 3.84 -12.12 -2.98
C THR A 85 3.32 -12.15 -1.55
N SER A 86 3.50 -11.04 -0.83
CA SER A 86 3.16 -11.01 0.59
C SER A 86 3.33 -9.59 1.11
N VAL A 87 2.99 -9.39 2.37
CA VAL A 87 3.33 -8.18 3.10
C VAL A 87 4.44 -8.54 4.07
N TYR A 88 5.52 -7.78 4.03
CA TYR A 88 6.72 -8.04 4.81
C TYR A 88 6.87 -7.02 5.91
N PHE A 89 7.22 -7.47 7.10
CA PHE A 89 7.43 -6.60 8.25
C PHE A 89 8.80 -6.84 8.85
N CYS A 90 9.50 -5.76 9.13
CA CYS A 90 10.73 -5.78 9.88
C CYS A 90 10.42 -5.36 11.30
N ALA A 91 11.13 -5.95 12.26
CA ALA A 91 10.95 -5.61 13.66
C ALA A 91 12.29 -5.59 14.37
N SER A 92 12.35 -4.84 15.47
CA SER A 92 13.55 -4.80 16.29
C SER A 92 13.18 -4.77 17.76
N SER A 93 14.14 -5.18 18.60
CA SER A 93 13.98 -5.09 20.04
C SER A 93 15.35 -5.08 20.70
N TYR A 94 15.37 -4.83 22.04
CA TYR A 94 16.63 -4.74 22.73
C TYR A 94 17.30 -6.10 22.83
N VAL A 95 16.82 -7.01 23.62
CA VAL A 95 17.53 -8.25 23.87
C VAL A 95 16.68 -9.41 23.47
N GLY A 96 17.08 -10.08 22.39
CA GLY A 96 16.33 -11.20 21.90
C GLY A 96 14.87 -10.84 21.72
N ASN A 97 14.01 -11.69 22.19
CA ASN A 97 12.58 -11.42 22.08
C ASN A 97 11.94 -11.18 23.44
N THR A 98 12.73 -10.83 24.43
CA THR A 98 12.18 -10.61 25.77
C THR A 98 11.60 -9.22 25.95
N GLY A 99 11.97 -8.29 25.09
CA GLY A 99 11.48 -6.94 25.19
C GLY A 99 10.39 -6.65 24.20
N GLU A 100 9.99 -5.41 24.19
CA GLU A 100 8.97 -4.92 23.27
C GLU A 100 9.51 -4.95 21.84
N LEU A 101 8.71 -5.47 20.92
CA LEU A 101 9.04 -5.44 19.49
C LEU A 101 8.52 -4.16 18.86
N PHE A 102 9.36 -3.52 18.07
CA PHE A 102 8.99 -2.33 17.32
C PHE A 102 8.97 -2.72 15.85
N PHE A 103 7.82 -2.54 15.20
CA PHE A 103 7.63 -2.95 13.80
C PHE A 103 7.74 -1.77 12.86
N GLY A 104 8.29 -2.04 11.67
CA GLY A 104 8.15 -1.10 10.57
C GLY A 104 6.73 -1.09 10.06
N GLU A 105 6.48 -0.24 9.07
CA GLU A 105 5.11 -0.05 8.57
C GLU A 105 4.67 -1.10 7.56
N GLY A 106 5.59 -1.92 7.11
CA GLY A 106 5.27 -2.97 6.17
C GLY A 106 5.64 -2.63 4.74
N SER A 107 5.91 -3.67 3.97
CA SER A 107 6.21 -3.56 2.55
C SER A 107 5.35 -4.57 1.82
N ARG A 108 4.49 -4.09 0.93
CA ARG A 108 3.62 -4.97 0.14
C ARG A 108 4.29 -5.27 -1.19
N LEU A 109 4.57 -6.54 -1.42
CA LEU A 109 5.31 -6.99 -2.59
C LEU A 109 4.41 -7.90 -3.42
N THR A 110 4.29 -7.61 -4.71
CA THR A 110 3.56 -8.48 -5.63
C THR A 110 4.50 -8.92 -6.73
N VAL A 111 4.66 -10.24 -6.85
CA VAL A 111 5.51 -10.83 -7.88
C VAL A 111 4.62 -11.48 -8.91
N LEU A 112 4.74 -11.04 -10.16
CA LEU A 112 3.83 -11.43 -11.22
C LEU A 112 4.55 -12.21 -12.30
N GLU A 113 3.84 -13.21 -12.87
CA GLU A 113 4.37 -13.92 -14.03
C GLU A 113 4.48 -13.00 -15.24
N ASP A 114 3.55 -12.04 -15.35
CA ASP A 114 3.49 -11.20 -16.53
C ASP A 114 3.03 -9.81 -16.10
N LEU A 115 3.83 -8.81 -16.44
CA LEU A 115 3.52 -7.43 -16.05
C LEU A 115 2.36 -6.85 -16.86
N LYS A 116 1.90 -7.50 -17.92
CA LYS A 116 0.79 -6.96 -18.70
C LYS A 116 -0.54 -7.04 -17.96
N ASN A 117 -0.57 -7.66 -16.77
CA ASN A 117 -1.75 -7.64 -15.93
C ASN A 117 -1.84 -6.41 -15.04
N VAL A 118 -0.84 -5.52 -15.09
CA VAL A 118 -0.82 -4.33 -14.27
C VAL A 118 -1.67 -3.25 -14.90
N PHE A 119 -2.59 -2.67 -14.13
CA PHE A 119 -3.51 -1.63 -14.58
C PHE A 119 -3.63 -0.54 -13.52
N PRO A 120 -3.52 0.73 -13.90
CA PRO A 120 -3.79 1.79 -12.95
C PRO A 120 -5.30 1.95 -12.75
N PRO A 121 -5.72 2.65 -11.69
CA PRO A 121 -7.16 2.82 -11.46
C PRO A 121 -7.75 3.88 -12.36
N GLU A 122 -9.06 3.75 -12.58
CA GLU A 122 -9.89 4.86 -13.02
C GLU A 122 -10.60 5.38 -11.79
N VAL A 123 -10.74 6.70 -11.69
CA VAL A 123 -11.26 7.33 -10.50
C VAL A 123 -12.43 8.23 -10.88
N ALA A 124 -13.52 8.12 -10.11
CA ALA A 124 -14.70 8.95 -10.32
C ALA A 124 -15.20 9.45 -8.97
N VAL A 125 -15.74 10.67 -8.97
CA VAL A 125 -16.37 11.26 -7.79
C VAL A 125 -17.85 11.44 -8.09
N PHE A 126 -18.69 10.98 -7.16
CA PHE A 126 -20.15 11.11 -7.27
C PHE A 126 -20.61 12.14 -6.26
N GLU A 127 -21.38 13.10 -6.75
CA GLU A 127 -21.84 14.21 -5.94
C GLU A 127 -22.96 13.78 -5.00
N PRO A 128 -23.15 14.52 -3.89
CA PRO A 128 -24.18 14.16 -2.92
C PRO A 128 -25.58 14.17 -3.53
N SER A 129 -26.44 13.34 -2.96
CA SER A 129 -27.83 13.31 -3.39
C SER A 129 -28.60 14.43 -2.73
N GLU A 130 -29.62 14.94 -3.43
CA GLU A 130 -30.47 15.96 -2.87
C GLU A 130 -31.29 15.44 -1.70
N ALA A 131 -31.66 14.16 -1.73
CA ALA A 131 -32.40 13.57 -0.63
C ALA A 131 -31.60 13.60 0.66
N GLU A 132 -30.33 13.25 0.58
CA GLU A 132 -29.48 13.30 1.77
C GLU A 132 -29.43 14.72 2.33
N ILE A 133 -29.24 15.70 1.45
CA ILE A 133 -29.10 17.07 1.88
C ILE A 133 -30.35 17.54 2.58
N SER A 134 -31.52 17.27 1.99
CA SER A 134 -32.77 17.74 2.57
C SER A 134 -33.14 17.01 3.85
N HIS A 135 -32.78 15.74 3.99
CA HIS A 135 -33.17 14.97 5.15
C HIS A 135 -32.23 15.08 6.32
N THR A 136 -30.93 15.31 6.04
CA THR A 136 -29.92 15.23 7.10
C THR A 136 -29.12 16.51 7.29
N GLN A 137 -29.21 17.46 6.36
CA GLN A 137 -28.37 18.65 6.36
C GLN A 137 -26.89 18.30 6.21
N LYS A 138 -26.59 17.13 5.65
CA LYS A 138 -25.25 16.68 5.36
C LYS A 138 -25.14 16.33 3.88
N ALA A 139 -23.92 16.28 3.40
CA ALA A 139 -23.64 15.97 2.00
C ALA A 139 -22.46 15.02 1.94
N THR A 140 -22.66 13.85 1.34
CA THR A 140 -21.62 12.83 1.23
C THR A 140 -21.20 12.68 -0.22
N LEU A 141 -19.91 12.93 -0.46
CA LEU A 141 -19.30 12.65 -1.75
C LEU A 141 -18.73 11.23 -1.71
N VAL A 142 -18.86 10.51 -2.82
CA VAL A 142 -18.35 9.16 -2.92
C VAL A 142 -17.31 9.10 -4.01
N CYS A 143 -16.17 8.51 -3.70
CA CYS A 143 -15.09 8.29 -4.65
C CYS A 143 -14.99 6.81 -4.92
N LEU A 144 -14.82 6.46 -6.21
CA LEU A 144 -14.72 5.07 -6.62
C LEU A 144 -13.49 4.92 -7.50
N ALA A 145 -12.56 4.08 -7.07
CA ALA A 145 -11.40 3.69 -7.86
C ALA A 145 -11.62 2.28 -8.37
N THR A 146 -11.45 2.05 -9.67
CA THR A 146 -11.81 0.76 -10.26
C THR A 146 -10.75 0.29 -11.24
N GLY A 147 -10.70 -1.02 -11.44
CA GLY A 147 -9.95 -1.63 -12.53
C GLY A 147 -8.45 -1.68 -12.32
N PHE A 148 -7.98 -1.55 -11.10
CA PHE A 148 -6.53 -1.52 -10.87
C PHE A 148 -6.00 -2.89 -10.44
N TYR A 149 -4.74 -3.12 -10.79
CA TYR A 149 -4.02 -4.32 -10.41
C TYR A 149 -2.52 -4.02 -10.42
N PRO A 150 -1.79 -4.43 -9.39
CA PRO A 150 -2.26 -5.07 -8.17
C PRO A 150 -2.93 -4.07 -7.22
N ASP A 151 -3.30 -4.53 -6.03
CA ASP A 151 -4.03 -3.68 -5.09
C ASP A 151 -3.11 -2.77 -4.29
N HIS A 152 -2.28 -2.03 -5.01
CA HIS A 152 -1.29 -1.12 -4.43
C HIS A 152 -1.75 0.32 -4.61
N VAL A 153 -2.69 0.76 -3.78
CA VAL A 153 -3.23 2.11 -3.90
C VAL A 153 -3.32 2.77 -2.53
N GLU A 154 -3.26 4.09 -2.54
CA GLU A 154 -3.53 4.92 -1.37
C GLU A 154 -4.46 6.04 -1.79
N LEU A 155 -5.61 6.11 -1.15
CA LEU A 155 -6.63 7.08 -1.50
C LEU A 155 -6.65 8.19 -0.47
N SER A 156 -6.77 9.43 -0.92
CA SER A 156 -6.85 10.58 -0.05
C SER A 156 -7.84 11.60 -0.61
N TRP A 157 -8.40 12.41 0.27
CA TRP A 157 -9.31 13.48 -0.09
C TRP A 157 -8.64 14.83 0.14
N TRP A 158 -8.87 15.75 -0.78
CA TRP A 158 -8.28 17.08 -0.74
C TRP A 158 -9.38 18.10 -0.92
N VAL A 159 -9.48 19.03 0.01
CA VAL A 159 -10.49 20.09 -0.03
C VAL A 159 -9.75 21.41 -0.08
N ASN A 160 -10.02 22.18 -1.14
CA ASN A 160 -9.37 23.47 -1.34
C ASN A 160 -7.85 23.35 -1.25
N GLY A 161 -7.31 22.24 -1.81
CA GLY A 161 -5.88 22.06 -1.90
C GLY A 161 -5.20 21.45 -0.69
N LYS A 162 -5.95 21.11 0.34
CA LYS A 162 -5.37 20.53 1.56
C LYS A 162 -5.97 19.17 1.86
N GLU A 163 -5.14 18.23 2.26
CA GLU A 163 -5.64 16.92 2.61
C GLU A 163 -6.51 16.99 3.86
N VAL A 164 -7.63 16.26 3.84
CA VAL A 164 -8.54 16.20 4.97
C VAL A 164 -8.67 14.77 5.45
N HIS A 165 -8.90 14.64 6.74
CA HIS A 165 -9.12 13.33 7.37
C HIS A 165 -10.46 13.27 8.09
N SER A 166 -10.95 14.40 8.57
CA SER A 166 -12.23 14.46 9.25
C SER A 166 -13.35 14.24 8.25
N GLY A 167 -14.29 13.38 8.59
CA GLY A 167 -15.41 13.08 7.73
C GLY A 167 -15.12 12.06 6.65
N VAL A 168 -13.95 11.44 6.67
CA VAL A 168 -13.53 10.49 5.64
C VAL A 168 -13.71 9.07 6.14
N CYS A 169 -14.29 8.22 5.29
CA CYS A 169 -14.40 6.79 5.56
C CYS A 169 -14.06 6.02 4.30
N THR A 170 -12.95 5.32 4.33
CA THR A 170 -12.47 4.55 3.19
C THR A 170 -12.55 3.06 3.50
N ASP A 171 -12.94 2.25 2.51
CA ASP A 171 -12.94 0.80 2.69
C ASP A 171 -11.58 0.35 3.22
N PRO A 172 -11.55 -0.55 4.20
CA PRO A 172 -10.25 -0.99 4.72
C PRO A 172 -9.44 -1.77 3.70
N GLN A 173 -10.10 -2.46 2.76
CA GLN A 173 -9.39 -3.21 1.74
C GLN A 173 -10.13 -3.11 0.42
N PRO A 174 -9.41 -3.12 -0.69
CA PRO A 174 -10.09 -3.21 -1.99
C PRO A 174 -10.76 -4.57 -2.13
N LEU A 175 -11.78 -4.60 -2.99
CA LEU A 175 -12.44 -5.86 -3.29
C LEU A 175 -12.19 -6.24 -4.74
N LYS A 176 -12.19 -7.55 -5.00
CA LYS A 176 -12.00 -8.04 -6.36
C LYS A 176 -13.25 -7.80 -7.18
N GLU A 177 -13.05 -7.29 -8.40
CA GLU A 177 -14.18 -7.09 -9.31
C GLU A 177 -14.74 -8.41 -9.82
N GLN A 178 -13.87 -9.41 -9.96
CA GLN A 178 -14.28 -10.76 -10.40
C GLN A 178 -13.62 -11.77 -9.47
N PRO A 179 -14.23 -12.04 -8.32
CA PRO A 179 -13.54 -12.85 -7.30
C PRO A 179 -13.12 -14.25 -7.75
N ALA A 180 -13.73 -14.79 -8.79
CA ALA A 180 -13.34 -16.12 -9.26
C ALA A 180 -12.01 -16.15 -9.98
N LEU A 181 -11.48 -14.99 -10.38
CA LEU A 181 -10.22 -14.92 -11.12
C LEU A 181 -9.07 -14.61 -10.18
N ASN A 182 -7.96 -15.33 -10.35
CA ASN A 182 -6.77 -15.06 -9.55
C ASN A 182 -6.19 -13.69 -9.85
N ASP A 183 -6.24 -13.25 -11.10
CA ASP A 183 -5.71 -11.95 -11.49
C ASP A 183 -6.80 -10.91 -11.66
N SER A 184 -7.86 -11.04 -10.86
CA SER A 184 -8.95 -10.06 -10.87
C SER A 184 -8.42 -8.68 -10.55
N ARG A 185 -8.97 -7.67 -11.25
CA ARG A 185 -8.69 -6.29 -10.91
C ARG A 185 -9.53 -5.91 -9.69
N TYR A 186 -9.21 -4.77 -9.10
CA TYR A 186 -9.77 -4.39 -7.81
C TYR A 186 -10.53 -3.09 -7.89
N ALA A 187 -11.40 -2.88 -6.92
CA ALA A 187 -12.13 -1.63 -6.73
C ALA A 187 -12.05 -1.22 -5.27
N LEU A 188 -12.11 0.09 -5.04
CA LEU A 188 -12.05 0.66 -3.70
C LEU A 188 -12.94 1.88 -3.66
N SER A 189 -13.71 2.05 -2.58
CA SER A 189 -14.54 3.23 -2.43
C SER A 189 -14.22 3.97 -1.15
N SER A 190 -14.55 5.27 -1.17
CA SER A 190 -14.33 6.15 -0.02
C SER A 190 -15.42 7.21 -0.01
N ARG A 191 -15.74 7.70 1.18
CA ARG A 191 -16.77 8.72 1.37
C ARG A 191 -16.20 9.88 2.15
N LEU A 192 -16.58 11.08 1.71
CA LEU A 192 -16.26 12.31 2.44
C LEU A 192 -17.58 13.00 2.75
N ARG A 193 -17.87 13.17 4.04
CA ARG A 193 -19.12 13.78 4.46
C ARG A 193 -18.84 15.16 5.04
N VAL A 194 -19.54 16.15 4.50
CA VAL A 194 -19.41 17.53 4.92
C VAL A 194 -20.80 18.07 5.22
N SER A 195 -20.88 19.29 5.78
CA SER A 195 -22.17 19.93 5.97
C SER A 195 -22.78 20.28 4.62
N ALA A 196 -24.11 20.34 4.58
CA ALA A 196 -24.78 20.73 3.35
C ALA A 196 -24.37 22.13 2.91
N THR A 197 -24.23 23.06 3.85
CA THR A 197 -23.87 24.42 3.47
C THR A 197 -22.46 24.48 2.89
N PHE A 198 -21.54 23.67 3.39
CA PHE A 198 -20.20 23.64 2.83
C PHE A 198 -20.22 23.11 1.40
N TRP A 199 -20.98 22.03 1.18
CA TRP A 199 -21.08 21.50 -0.18
C TRP A 199 -21.75 22.48 -1.13
N GLN A 200 -22.72 23.25 -0.64
CA GLN A 200 -23.50 24.14 -1.51
C GLN A 200 -22.76 25.41 -1.89
N ASP A 201 -21.59 25.63 -1.35
CA ASP A 201 -20.77 26.80 -1.69
C ASP A 201 -19.92 26.45 -2.92
N PRO A 202 -20.20 27.08 -4.08
CA PRO A 202 -19.46 26.74 -5.29
C PRO A 202 -17.98 27.16 -5.28
N ARG A 203 -17.53 27.87 -4.26
CA ARG A 203 -16.10 28.18 -4.12
C ARG A 203 -15.31 27.03 -3.55
N ASN A 204 -15.97 26.01 -2.97
CA ASN A 204 -15.26 24.89 -2.40
C ASN A 204 -14.96 23.83 -3.45
N HIS A 205 -13.74 23.37 -3.43
CA HIS A 205 -13.24 22.39 -4.39
C HIS A 205 -12.92 21.08 -3.68
N PHE A 206 -13.38 19.96 -4.25
CA PHE A 206 -13.19 18.63 -3.67
C PHE A 206 -12.46 17.75 -4.66
N ARG A 207 -11.45 17.03 -4.20
CA ARG A 207 -10.69 16.14 -5.07
C ARG A 207 -10.40 14.84 -4.35
N CYS A 208 -10.69 13.73 -5.03
CA CYS A 208 -10.29 12.40 -4.59
C CYS A 208 -9.03 12.03 -5.35
N GLN A 209 -8.00 11.65 -4.63
CA GLN A 209 -6.70 11.36 -5.21
C GLN A 209 -6.34 9.92 -4.88
N VAL A 210 -5.94 9.15 -5.89
CA VAL A 210 -5.52 7.77 -5.70
C VAL A 210 -4.10 7.63 -6.20
N GLN A 211 -3.18 7.35 -5.28
CA GLN A 211 -1.80 7.04 -5.62
C GLN A 211 -1.73 5.56 -5.96
N PHE A 212 -1.25 5.25 -7.15
CA PHE A 212 -1.08 3.88 -7.61
C PHE A 212 0.41 3.59 -7.71
N TYR A 213 0.80 2.40 -7.25
CA TYR A 213 2.17 1.95 -7.35
C TYR A 213 2.24 0.83 -8.37
N GLY A 214 2.84 1.13 -9.50
CA GLY A 214 2.93 0.20 -10.62
C GLY A 214 4.35 0.01 -11.08
N LEU A 215 4.56 0.09 -12.39
CA LEU A 215 5.86 -0.17 -12.97
C LEU A 215 6.79 1.03 -12.84
N SER A 216 8.08 0.75 -12.94
CA SER A 216 9.10 1.78 -12.92
C SER A 216 9.59 2.03 -14.35
N GLU A 217 10.46 3.04 -14.48
CA GLU A 217 11.04 3.35 -15.78
C GLU A 217 11.87 2.20 -16.34
N ASN A 218 12.44 1.39 -15.46
CA ASN A 218 13.32 0.30 -15.90
C ASN A 218 12.53 -0.90 -16.43
N ASP A 219 11.25 -1.00 -16.12
CA ASP A 219 10.46 -2.12 -16.63
C ASP A 219 10.20 -1.95 -18.12
N GLU A 220 10.30 -3.04 -18.87
CA GLU A 220 9.99 -3.03 -20.29
C GLU A 220 8.50 -3.09 -20.52
N TRP A 221 8.04 -2.41 -21.58
CA TRP A 221 6.61 -2.38 -21.87
C TRP A 221 6.43 -2.38 -23.36
N THR A 222 5.71 -3.37 -23.87
CA THR A 222 5.52 -3.55 -25.32
C THR A 222 4.05 -3.54 -25.75
N GLN A 223 3.13 -3.26 -24.82
CA GLN A 223 1.71 -3.24 -25.16
C GLN A 223 1.32 -1.89 -25.76
N ASP A 224 0.17 -1.89 -26.47
CA ASP A 224 -0.30 -0.66 -27.12
C ASP A 224 -0.80 0.37 -26.12
N ARG A 225 -1.43 -0.07 -25.02
CA ARG A 225 -1.92 0.88 -24.03
C ARG A 225 -0.76 1.52 -23.27
N ALA A 226 -1.05 2.61 -22.58
CA ALA A 226 -0.01 3.32 -21.85
C ALA A 226 0.61 2.43 -20.79
N LYS A 227 1.93 2.59 -20.60
CA LYS A 227 2.65 1.85 -19.58
C LYS A 227 2.05 2.18 -18.20
N PRO A 228 1.69 1.16 -17.40
CA PRO A 228 1.03 1.41 -16.12
C PRO A 228 2.04 1.71 -15.01
N VAL A 229 2.62 2.89 -15.10
CA VAL A 229 3.64 3.30 -14.14
C VAL A 229 3.00 3.77 -12.84
N THR A 230 3.83 3.86 -11.82
CA THR A 230 3.44 4.53 -10.58
C THR A 230 2.95 5.92 -10.91
N GLN A 231 1.73 6.26 -10.45
CA GLN A 231 1.09 7.50 -10.87
C GLN A 231 -0.03 7.86 -9.92
N ILE A 232 -0.47 9.11 -10.02
CA ILE A 232 -1.64 9.59 -9.29
C ILE A 232 -2.77 9.80 -10.30
N VAL A 233 -3.96 9.28 -9.94
CA VAL A 233 -5.17 9.49 -10.73
C VAL A 233 -6.17 10.17 -9.82
N SER A 234 -6.81 11.25 -10.30
CA SER A 234 -7.71 12.05 -9.48
C SER A 234 -9.02 12.31 -10.19
N ALA A 235 -10.05 12.61 -9.40
CA ALA A 235 -11.31 13.12 -9.88
C ALA A 235 -11.76 14.22 -8.92
N GLU A 236 -12.50 15.20 -9.46
CA GLU A 236 -12.80 16.38 -8.67
C GLU A 236 -14.24 16.80 -8.86
N ALA A 237 -14.70 17.64 -7.94
CA ALA A 237 -16.01 18.24 -8.01
C ALA A 237 -15.94 19.61 -7.33
N TRP A 238 -16.76 20.51 -7.84
CA TRP A 238 -16.95 21.82 -7.20
C TRP A 238 -18.29 21.82 -6.49
N GLY A 239 -18.39 22.56 -5.40
CA GLY A 239 -19.65 22.70 -4.71
C GLY A 239 -20.76 23.22 -5.60
N ARG A 240 -21.99 22.94 -5.22
CA ARG A 240 -23.16 23.32 -6.01
C ARG A 240 -24.28 23.79 -5.11
N ALA A 241 -24.84 24.94 -5.50
CA ALA A 241 -25.92 25.56 -4.70
C ALA A 241 -27.27 24.95 -4.98
N ASP A 242 -27.46 24.29 -6.12
CA ASP A 242 -28.76 23.67 -6.47
C ASP A 242 -28.60 22.16 -6.80
#